data_1d0f1534cfb5b72af955ef19fc779959
#
_entry.id   1d0f1534cfb5b72af955ef19fc779959
#
_cell.length_a   1.000
_cell.length_b   1.000
_cell.length_c   1.000
_cell.angle_alpha   90.00
_cell.angle_beta   90.00
_cell.angle_gamma   90.00
#
_symmetry.space_group_name_H-M   'P 1'
#
loop_
_entity.id
_entity.type
_entity.pdbx_description
1 polymer ?
#
loop_
_entity_poly.entity_id
_entity_poly.type
_entity_poly.pdbx_seq_one_letter_code
_entity_poly.pdbx_strand_id
1 'polypeptide(L)'
;MRASEGFVIEADEGPVGFVTFERRFPSTAEITWIAVAAGQRGQGHGTALVDDLARRLRDEGVVLLLAKTLSDREDPGPAYAATRAFYLARGFVPVIELDIWGPENPCQLLAKPV
;
A
#
# COMPACT_ATOMS: atom_id res chain seq x y z
N MET A 1 14.48 4.62 15.96
CA MET A 1 14.23 3.90 14.70
C MET A 1 12.93 3.11 14.79
N ARG A 2 12.10 3.23 13.82
CA ARG A 2 10.85 2.47 13.78
C ARG A 2 11.10 1.12 13.11
N ALA A 3 10.59 0.06 13.70
CA ALA A 3 10.69 -1.26 13.12
C ALA A 3 9.69 -1.39 11.96
N SER A 4 10.17 -1.89 10.83
CA SER A 4 9.31 -2.27 9.72
C SER A 4 8.74 -3.65 10.01
N GLU A 5 7.44 -3.82 9.81
CA GLU A 5 6.73 -5.08 9.98
C GLU A 5 6.19 -5.53 8.64
N GLY A 6 5.86 -6.80 8.52
CA GLY A 6 5.30 -7.29 7.28
C GLY A 6 4.96 -8.76 7.32
N PHE A 7 4.35 -9.22 6.25
CA PHE A 7 4.08 -10.64 6.06
C PHE A 7 4.06 -10.99 4.58
N VAL A 8 4.13 -12.29 4.32
CA VAL A 8 4.30 -12.86 2.99
C VAL A 8 3.13 -13.78 2.69
N ILE A 9 2.66 -13.77 1.46
CA ILE A 9 1.77 -14.82 0.95
C ILE A 9 2.65 -15.85 0.24
N GLU A 10 2.45 -17.12 0.58
CA GLU A 10 3.18 -18.22 -0.04
C GLU A 10 2.22 -19.15 -0.76
N ALA A 11 2.67 -19.68 -1.89
CA ALA A 11 2.06 -20.79 -2.59
C ALA A 11 2.98 -22.01 -2.48
N ASP A 12 2.56 -23.15 -3.04
CA ASP A 12 3.34 -24.38 -2.99
C ASP A 12 4.75 -24.21 -3.57
N GLU A 13 4.91 -23.27 -4.52
CA GLU A 13 6.18 -23.02 -5.21
C GLU A 13 7.05 -21.97 -4.52
N GLY A 14 6.59 -21.40 -3.40
CA GLY A 14 7.31 -20.38 -2.65
C GLY A 14 6.55 -19.07 -2.52
N PRO A 15 7.22 -17.99 -2.08
CA PRO A 15 6.58 -16.71 -1.86
C PRO A 15 6.04 -16.11 -3.16
N VAL A 16 4.80 -15.63 -3.14
CA VAL A 16 4.18 -15.00 -4.31
C VAL A 16 3.95 -13.50 -4.12
N GLY A 17 4.05 -13.00 -2.90
CA GLY A 17 3.89 -11.57 -2.63
C GLY A 17 4.19 -11.23 -1.19
N PHE A 18 4.37 -9.94 -0.93
CA PHE A 18 4.61 -9.46 0.43
C PHE A 18 4.06 -8.05 0.60
N VAL A 19 3.83 -7.67 1.86
CA VAL A 19 3.53 -6.31 2.26
C VAL A 19 4.34 -5.98 3.50
N THR A 20 4.92 -4.76 3.53
CA THR A 20 5.55 -4.22 4.73
C THR A 20 4.84 -2.93 5.11
N PHE A 21 4.85 -2.63 6.41
CA PHE A 21 4.19 -1.44 6.92
C PHE A 21 4.92 -0.94 8.15
N GLU A 22 4.69 0.32 8.48
CA GLU A 22 5.21 0.93 9.71
C GLU A 22 4.06 1.58 10.45
N ARG A 23 4.10 1.44 11.77
CA ARG A 23 3.13 2.10 12.64
C ARG A 23 3.56 3.55 12.82
N ARG A 24 2.65 4.49 12.55
CA ARG A 24 2.94 5.92 12.68
C ARG A 24 2.51 6.44 14.05
N PHE A 25 1.27 6.11 14.43
CA PHE A 25 0.68 6.39 15.73
C PHE A 25 -0.11 5.15 16.15
N PRO A 26 -0.58 5.06 17.41
CA PRO A 26 -1.41 3.92 17.79
C PRO A 26 -2.64 3.69 16.91
N SER A 27 -3.16 4.77 16.28
CA SER A 27 -4.35 4.71 15.43
C SER A 27 -4.07 4.66 13.95
N THR A 28 -2.81 4.76 13.50
CA THR A 28 -2.46 4.83 12.07
C THR A 28 -1.24 3.98 11.74
N ALA A 29 -1.27 3.38 10.56
CA ALA A 29 -0.12 2.67 10.00
C ALA A 29 -0.02 3.00 8.52
N GLU A 30 1.15 2.81 7.94
CA GLU A 30 1.40 3.11 6.54
C GLU A 30 2.05 1.92 5.85
N ILE A 31 1.50 1.52 4.70
CA ILE A 31 2.14 0.53 3.82
C ILE A 31 3.41 1.17 3.26
N THR A 32 4.54 0.51 3.46
CA THR A 32 5.83 0.98 2.92
C THR A 32 6.21 0.27 1.64
N TRP A 33 5.88 -1.01 1.51
CA TRP A 33 6.07 -1.78 0.29
C TRP A 33 4.97 -2.80 0.15
N ILE A 34 4.52 -3.02 -1.09
CA ILE A 34 3.66 -4.13 -1.44
C ILE A 34 4.07 -4.60 -2.84
N ALA A 35 4.26 -5.90 -3.00
CA ALA A 35 4.65 -6.45 -4.28
C ALA A 35 4.10 -7.87 -4.43
N VAL A 36 3.78 -8.22 -5.68
CA VAL A 36 3.36 -9.55 -6.07
C VAL A 36 4.29 -9.99 -7.22
N ALA A 37 4.76 -11.22 -7.15
CA ALA A 37 5.65 -11.77 -8.18
C ALA A 37 4.99 -11.64 -9.57
N ALA A 38 5.81 -11.31 -10.60
CA ALA A 38 5.28 -10.99 -11.92
C ALA A 38 4.39 -12.09 -12.50
N GLY A 39 4.76 -13.35 -12.31
CA GLY A 39 3.97 -14.48 -12.79
C GLY A 39 2.72 -14.79 -11.96
N GLN A 40 2.53 -14.07 -10.86
CA GLN A 40 1.41 -14.31 -9.92
C GLN A 40 0.44 -13.13 -9.87
N ARG A 41 0.61 -12.15 -10.73
CA ARG A 41 -0.28 -10.99 -10.79
C ARG A 41 -1.63 -11.37 -11.40
N GLY A 42 -2.65 -10.61 -11.02
CA GLY A 42 -4.00 -10.84 -11.53
C GLY A 42 -4.75 -11.98 -10.84
N GLN A 43 -4.21 -12.53 -9.74
CA GLN A 43 -4.81 -13.63 -9.00
C GLN A 43 -5.36 -13.25 -7.64
N GLY A 44 -5.43 -11.95 -7.35
CA GLY A 44 -5.98 -11.46 -6.07
C GLY A 44 -5.01 -11.45 -4.91
N HIS A 45 -3.72 -11.71 -5.12
CA HIS A 45 -2.74 -11.74 -4.03
C HIS A 45 -2.54 -10.37 -3.38
N GLY A 46 -2.46 -9.30 -4.19
CA GLY A 46 -2.35 -7.95 -3.65
C GLY A 46 -3.56 -7.56 -2.81
N THR A 47 -4.75 -7.90 -3.28
CA THR A 47 -6.00 -7.68 -2.56
C THR A 47 -5.97 -8.41 -1.22
N ALA A 48 -5.56 -9.68 -1.21
CA ALA A 48 -5.48 -10.47 0.01
C ALA A 48 -4.49 -9.87 1.00
N LEU A 49 -3.34 -9.37 0.52
CA LEU A 49 -2.35 -8.72 1.37
C LEU A 49 -2.93 -7.49 2.07
N VAL A 50 -3.60 -6.62 1.32
CA VAL A 50 -4.21 -5.40 1.88
C VAL A 50 -5.34 -5.75 2.84
N ASP A 51 -6.21 -6.69 2.47
CA ASP A 51 -7.36 -7.06 3.30
C ASP A 51 -6.91 -7.71 4.60
N ASP A 52 -5.91 -8.58 4.55
CA ASP A 52 -5.36 -9.21 5.76
C ASP A 52 -4.68 -8.18 6.67
N LEU A 53 -3.91 -7.27 6.08
CA LEU A 53 -3.27 -6.21 6.84
C LEU A 53 -4.31 -5.31 7.51
N ALA A 54 -5.33 -4.88 6.76
CA ALA A 54 -6.39 -4.03 7.29
C ALA A 54 -7.11 -4.71 8.47
N ARG A 55 -7.40 -6.00 8.33
CA ARG A 55 -8.08 -6.75 9.39
C ARG A 55 -7.22 -6.84 10.65
N ARG A 56 -5.94 -7.17 10.50
CA ARG A 56 -5.02 -7.27 11.63
C ARG A 56 -4.86 -5.95 12.35
N LEU A 57 -4.69 -4.87 11.61
CA LEU A 57 -4.51 -3.55 12.18
C LEU A 57 -5.77 -3.05 12.87
N ARG A 58 -6.94 -3.31 12.28
CA ARG A 58 -8.22 -2.95 12.90
C ARG A 58 -8.38 -3.64 14.25
N ASP A 59 -8.03 -4.92 14.34
CA ASP A 59 -8.11 -5.68 15.59
C ASP A 59 -7.18 -5.11 16.67
N GLU A 60 -6.15 -4.36 16.27
CA GLU A 60 -5.21 -3.72 17.18
C GLU A 60 -5.54 -2.25 17.47
N GLY A 61 -6.67 -1.74 16.97
CA GLY A 61 -7.10 -0.39 17.24
C GLY A 61 -6.68 0.65 16.19
N VAL A 62 -6.05 0.23 15.10
CA VAL A 62 -5.73 1.13 13.98
C VAL A 62 -7.03 1.49 13.26
N VAL A 63 -7.19 2.77 12.93
CA VAL A 63 -8.40 3.27 12.25
C VAL A 63 -8.12 3.76 10.82
N LEU A 64 -6.87 4.08 10.50
CA LEU A 64 -6.47 4.51 9.16
C LEU A 64 -5.22 3.77 8.70
N LEU A 65 -5.28 3.26 7.49
CA LEU A 65 -4.13 2.69 6.79
C LEU A 65 -3.76 3.63 5.67
N LEU A 66 -2.50 4.04 5.64
CA LEU A 66 -1.99 5.02 4.68
C LEU A 66 -1.15 4.34 3.61
N ALA A 67 -1.08 4.97 2.44
CA ALA A 67 -0.18 4.57 1.36
C ALA A 67 0.25 5.81 0.59
N LYS A 68 1.47 5.79 0.05
CA LYS A 68 1.99 6.86 -0.79
C LYS A 68 2.29 6.31 -2.17
N THR A 69 1.97 7.09 -3.21
CA THR A 69 2.28 6.74 -4.59
C THR A 69 2.54 8.02 -5.38
N LEU A 70 3.10 7.88 -6.58
CA LEU A 70 3.24 9.05 -7.45
C LEU A 70 1.86 9.48 -7.93
N SER A 71 1.63 10.80 -7.89
CA SER A 71 0.42 11.43 -8.40
C SER A 71 0.39 11.35 -9.93
N ASP A 72 -0.80 11.48 -10.53
CA ASP A 72 -0.95 11.52 -11.98
C ASP A 72 -0.68 12.90 -12.58
N ARG A 73 -0.37 13.90 -11.75
CA ARG A 73 -0.16 15.28 -12.20
C ARG A 73 0.91 15.40 -13.28
N GLU A 74 1.98 14.61 -13.18
CA GLU A 74 3.08 14.62 -14.13
C GLU A 74 3.10 13.38 -15.03
N ASP A 75 2.03 12.59 -15.02
CA ASP A 75 1.88 11.37 -15.80
C ASP A 75 3.13 10.46 -15.73
N PRO A 76 3.42 9.87 -14.56
CA PRO A 76 4.63 9.06 -14.37
C PRO A 76 4.60 7.72 -15.11
N GLY A 77 3.56 7.42 -15.87
CA GLY A 77 3.48 6.24 -16.70
C GLY A 77 2.47 5.19 -16.22
N PRO A 78 2.26 4.14 -17.02
CA PRO A 78 1.19 3.16 -16.79
C PRO A 78 1.39 2.30 -15.54
N ALA A 79 2.65 2.08 -15.10
CA ALA A 79 2.90 1.30 -13.89
C ALA A 79 2.33 2.00 -12.65
N TYR A 80 2.52 3.31 -12.56
CA TYR A 80 2.00 4.08 -11.43
C TYR A 80 0.49 4.29 -11.53
N ALA A 81 -0.04 4.37 -12.74
CA ALA A 81 -1.49 4.43 -12.94
C ALA A 81 -2.15 3.14 -12.42
N ALA A 82 -1.54 1.99 -12.69
CA ALA A 82 -2.03 0.71 -12.20
C ALA A 82 -1.96 0.63 -10.68
N THR A 83 -0.88 1.14 -10.08
CA THR A 83 -0.72 1.19 -8.63
C THR A 83 -1.80 2.05 -7.99
N ARG A 84 -2.05 3.26 -8.53
CA ARG A 84 -3.12 4.12 -8.02
C ARG A 84 -4.49 3.44 -8.13
N ALA A 85 -4.77 2.83 -9.28
CA ALA A 85 -6.03 2.13 -9.51
C ALA A 85 -6.22 0.98 -8.50
N PHE A 86 -5.15 0.25 -8.21
CA PHE A 86 -5.19 -0.83 -7.23
C PHE A 86 -5.60 -0.29 -5.86
N TYR A 87 -4.94 0.76 -5.39
CA TYR A 87 -5.26 1.34 -4.08
C TYR A 87 -6.70 1.87 -4.04
N LEU A 88 -7.13 2.59 -5.08
CA LEU A 88 -8.49 3.11 -5.13
C LEU A 88 -9.52 1.98 -5.10
N ALA A 89 -9.25 0.89 -5.80
CA ALA A 89 -10.15 -0.27 -5.80
C ALA A 89 -10.21 -0.96 -4.43
N ARG A 90 -9.14 -0.82 -3.61
CA ARG A 90 -9.13 -1.36 -2.24
C ARG A 90 -9.76 -0.40 -1.22
N GLY A 91 -10.29 0.71 -1.65
CA GLY A 91 -10.97 1.65 -0.75
C GLY A 91 -10.11 2.77 -0.22
N PHE A 92 -8.89 2.93 -0.74
CA PHE A 92 -8.07 4.08 -0.40
C PHE A 92 -8.62 5.33 -1.07
N VAL A 93 -8.54 6.45 -0.39
CA VAL A 93 -9.02 7.75 -0.86
C VAL A 93 -7.84 8.71 -0.89
N PRO A 94 -7.65 9.47 -2.00
CA PRO A 94 -6.61 10.49 -2.03
C PRO A 94 -6.87 11.56 -0.97
N VAL A 95 -5.83 11.92 -0.23
CA VAL A 95 -5.94 12.88 0.87
C VAL A 95 -5.26 14.19 0.53
N ILE A 96 -3.99 14.12 0.13
CA ILE A 96 -3.19 15.33 -0.12
C ILE A 96 -2.00 14.95 -1.00
N GLU A 97 -1.49 15.93 -1.74
CA GLU A 97 -0.25 15.82 -2.47
C GLU A 97 0.87 16.44 -1.65
N LEU A 98 1.98 15.72 -1.50
CA LEU A 98 3.11 16.12 -0.69
C LEU A 98 4.33 16.35 -1.56
N ASP A 99 5.13 17.35 -1.22
CA ASP A 99 6.37 17.68 -1.91
C ASP A 99 7.56 17.12 -1.13
N ILE A 100 7.61 15.79 -1.01
CA ILE A 100 8.65 15.10 -0.24
C ILE A 100 9.62 14.32 -1.12
N TRP A 101 9.28 14.11 -2.41
CA TRP A 101 10.12 13.39 -3.37
C TRP A 101 10.69 14.28 -4.45
N GLY A 102 10.64 15.59 -4.26
CA GLY A 102 11.12 16.59 -5.21
C GLY A 102 10.03 17.04 -6.19
N PRO A 103 10.30 18.15 -6.92
CA PRO A 103 9.27 18.79 -7.75
C PRO A 103 8.81 17.94 -8.94
N GLU A 104 9.62 16.98 -9.38
CA GLU A 104 9.29 16.13 -10.53
C GLU A 104 8.58 14.84 -10.11
N ASN A 105 8.45 14.62 -8.81
CA ASN A 105 7.87 13.38 -8.27
C ASN A 105 6.80 13.71 -7.23
N PRO A 106 5.65 14.22 -7.66
CA PRO A 106 4.58 14.57 -6.72
C PRO A 106 4.06 13.34 -6.01
N CYS A 107 4.08 13.38 -4.68
CA CYS A 107 3.65 12.28 -3.83
C CYS A 107 2.17 12.46 -3.49
N GLN A 108 1.36 11.47 -3.81
CA GLN A 108 -0.04 11.44 -3.38
C GLN A 108 -0.16 10.54 -2.16
N LEU A 109 -0.67 11.11 -1.07
CA LEU A 109 -0.99 10.35 0.13
C LEU A 109 -2.43 9.85 0.03
N LEU A 110 -2.60 8.56 0.23
CA LEU A 110 -3.90 7.90 0.23
C LEU A 110 -4.18 7.35 1.62
N ALA A 111 -5.44 7.29 1.99
CA ALA A 111 -5.86 6.72 3.27
C ALA A 111 -7.07 5.83 3.09
N LYS A 112 -7.10 4.74 3.85
CA LYS A 112 -8.20 3.79 3.89
C LYS A 112 -8.67 3.64 5.32
N PRO A 113 -9.97 3.89 5.61
CA PRO A 113 -10.54 3.54 6.93
C PRO A 113 -10.50 2.03 7.13
N VAL A 114 -10.08 1.60 8.30
CA VAL A 114 -10.02 0.17 8.62
C VAL A 114 -10.72 -0.21 9.94
#